data_65b030a34323aa11d92c7f955e3b0e0f
#
_entry.id   65b030a34323aa11d92c7f955e3b0e0f
#
_cell.length_a   1.000
_cell.length_b   1.000
_cell.length_c   1.000
_cell.angle_alpha   90.00
_cell.angle_beta   90.00
_cell.angle_gamma   90.00
#
_symmetry.space_group_name_H-M   'P 1'
#
loop_
_entity.id
_entity.type
_entity.pdbx_description
1 polymer ?
#
loop_
_entity_poly.entity_id
_entity_poly.type
_entity_poly.pdbx_seq_one_letter_code
_entity_poly.pdbx_strand_id
1 'polypeptide(L)'
;MKKINRNKPVPWTVLSLALAATILMLGLQPRTSLAEDLVVYKSPTCGCCKKWVKHMRDNGFNVVVHEQYNVTPKKDEYGVPRRLRSCHTAKIGGYVVEGHVPADVVKQLLEEKPAIAGLAVPGMPMGSPGMEGFRKDPYDVISFTSTGKTGIHASR
;
A
#
# COMPACT_ATOMS: atom_id res chain seq x y z
N MET A 1 -70.25 12.81 -5.94
CA MET A 1 -69.01 12.91 -6.72
C MET A 1 -68.17 14.07 -6.17
N LYS A 2 -67.07 13.82 -5.45
CA LYS A 2 -66.25 14.83 -4.75
C LYS A 2 -65.15 15.28 -5.70
N LYS A 3 -65.19 16.53 -6.18
CA LYS A 3 -64.12 17.10 -7.08
C LYS A 3 -62.81 17.29 -6.31
N ILE A 4 -61.77 16.61 -6.75
CA ILE A 4 -60.40 16.80 -6.22
C ILE A 4 -59.85 18.11 -6.79
N ASN A 5 -59.65 19.08 -5.94
CA ASN A 5 -59.06 20.37 -6.30
C ASN A 5 -57.51 20.21 -6.43
N ARG A 6 -56.98 20.23 -7.67
CA ARG A 6 -55.56 19.96 -7.99
C ARG A 6 -54.64 21.20 -7.97
N ASN A 7 -55.10 22.36 -7.51
CA ASN A 7 -54.36 23.62 -7.60
C ASN A 7 -53.96 24.19 -6.23
N LYS A 8 -53.40 23.36 -5.34
CA LYS A 8 -52.74 23.93 -4.17
C LYS A 8 -51.24 24.04 -4.47
N PRO A 9 -50.61 25.26 -4.43
CA PRO A 9 -49.16 25.39 -4.60
C PRO A 9 -48.46 24.70 -3.44
N VAL A 10 -47.45 23.89 -3.75
CA VAL A 10 -46.58 23.26 -2.76
C VAL A 10 -45.78 24.37 -2.11
N PRO A 11 -45.79 24.52 -0.77
CA PRO A 11 -45.05 25.60 -0.12
C PRO A 11 -43.56 25.44 -0.37
N TRP A 12 -42.88 26.52 -0.74
CA TRP A 12 -41.45 26.60 -1.06
C TRP A 12 -40.56 25.99 0.03
N THR A 13 -41.01 26.01 1.29
CA THR A 13 -40.35 25.40 2.44
C THR A 13 -40.16 23.87 2.32
N VAL A 14 -41.13 23.17 1.68
CA VAL A 14 -41.04 21.70 1.48
C VAL A 14 -40.02 21.36 0.37
N LEU A 15 -39.95 22.21 -0.68
CA LEU A 15 -38.99 22.06 -1.76
C LEU A 15 -37.55 22.27 -1.29
N SER A 16 -37.32 23.25 -0.39
CA SER A 16 -36.00 23.58 0.16
C SER A 16 -35.47 22.48 1.08
N LEU A 17 -36.34 21.85 1.88
CA LEU A 17 -35.95 20.75 2.76
C LEU A 17 -35.62 19.46 1.98
N ALA A 18 -36.31 19.18 0.88
CA ALA A 18 -36.02 18.04 0.03
C ALA A 18 -34.69 18.17 -0.71
N LEU A 19 -34.36 19.41 -1.15
CA LEU A 19 -33.06 19.67 -1.83
C LEU A 19 -31.87 19.56 -0.87
N ALA A 20 -32.01 20.00 0.39
CA ALA A 20 -30.97 19.91 1.42
C ALA A 20 -30.70 18.44 1.82
N ALA A 21 -31.75 17.60 1.90
CA ALA A 21 -31.59 16.18 2.22
C ALA A 21 -30.91 15.38 1.11
N THR A 22 -31.14 15.72 -0.17
CA THR A 22 -30.46 15.07 -1.29
C THR A 22 -28.99 15.42 -1.38
N ILE A 23 -28.60 16.65 -1.05
CA ILE A 23 -27.17 17.07 -1.04
C ILE A 23 -26.41 16.37 0.09
N LEU A 24 -27.02 16.18 1.26
CA LEU A 24 -26.40 15.49 2.40
C LEU A 24 -26.16 14.00 2.12
N MET A 25 -27.04 13.35 1.37
CA MET A 25 -26.91 11.92 0.98
C MET A 25 -25.86 11.67 -0.11
N LEU A 26 -25.54 12.66 -0.96
CA LEU A 26 -24.46 12.52 -1.97
C LEU A 26 -23.05 12.60 -1.35
N GLY A 27 -22.90 13.13 -0.14
CA GLY A 27 -21.60 13.29 0.54
C GLY A 27 -21.09 12.03 1.25
N LEU A 28 -21.94 11.01 1.48
CA LEU A 28 -21.60 9.78 2.22
C LEU A 28 -21.41 8.55 1.33
N GLN A 29 -20.90 8.72 0.13
CA GLN A 29 -20.49 7.56 -0.67
C GLN A 29 -19.27 6.89 -0.01
N PRO A 30 -19.37 5.62 0.44
CA PRO A 30 -18.18 4.91 0.87
C PRO A 30 -17.24 4.84 -0.34
N ARG A 31 -16.09 5.50 -0.24
CA ARG A 31 -15.02 5.29 -1.21
C ARG A 31 -14.56 3.85 -1.04
N THR A 32 -15.05 2.95 -1.86
CA THR A 32 -14.41 1.65 -2.07
C THR A 32 -13.02 1.93 -2.64
N SER A 33 -12.05 2.08 -1.76
CA SER A 33 -10.65 1.95 -2.13
C SER A 33 -10.50 0.51 -2.63
N LEU A 34 -10.42 0.32 -3.94
CA LEU A 34 -9.88 -0.91 -4.49
C LEU A 34 -8.50 -1.03 -3.86
N ALA A 35 -8.30 -2.03 -3.01
CA ALA A 35 -7.01 -2.27 -2.39
C ALA A 35 -6.02 -2.48 -3.54
N GLU A 36 -5.08 -1.54 -3.67
CA GLU A 36 -4.08 -1.59 -4.75
C GLU A 36 -3.22 -2.83 -4.57
N ASP A 37 -2.97 -3.55 -5.67
CA ASP A 37 -2.18 -4.77 -5.65
C ASP A 37 -0.73 -4.49 -5.25
N LEU A 38 -0.21 -5.30 -4.33
CA LEU A 38 1.22 -5.37 -4.06
C LEU A 38 1.88 -6.26 -5.12
N VAL A 39 2.48 -5.64 -6.13
CA VAL A 39 3.12 -6.35 -7.24
C VAL A 39 4.57 -6.67 -6.88
N VAL A 40 4.92 -7.95 -6.80
CA VAL A 40 6.22 -8.46 -6.32
C VAL A 40 7.00 -9.14 -7.44
N TYR A 41 8.27 -8.77 -7.60
CA TYR A 41 9.23 -9.41 -8.51
C TYR A 41 10.30 -10.14 -7.68
N LYS A 42 10.38 -11.46 -7.82
CA LYS A 42 11.30 -12.33 -7.06
C LYS A 42 11.82 -13.49 -7.89
N SER A 43 12.93 -14.09 -7.45
CA SER A 43 13.37 -15.38 -8.03
C SER A 43 12.42 -16.52 -7.64
N PRO A 44 12.11 -17.46 -8.55
CA PRO A 44 11.31 -18.65 -8.24
C PRO A 44 11.94 -19.52 -7.13
N THR A 45 13.26 -19.50 -7.00
CA THR A 45 14.01 -20.28 -6.01
C THR A 45 14.19 -19.57 -4.65
N CYS A 46 13.79 -18.30 -4.53
CA CYS A 46 13.95 -17.53 -3.30
C CYS A 46 12.95 -17.98 -2.22
N GLY A 47 13.39 -18.79 -1.26
CA GLY A 47 12.56 -19.32 -0.18
C GLY A 47 12.10 -18.24 0.82
N CYS A 48 12.99 -17.33 1.24
CA CYS A 48 12.65 -16.23 2.16
C CYS A 48 11.67 -15.24 1.50
N CYS A 49 11.80 -14.99 0.18
CA CYS A 49 10.84 -14.17 -0.55
C CYS A 49 9.42 -14.77 -0.55
N LYS A 50 9.30 -16.11 -0.67
CA LYS A 50 8.00 -16.80 -0.57
C LYS A 50 7.37 -16.61 0.81
N LYS A 51 8.17 -16.67 1.88
CA LYS A 51 7.71 -16.42 3.24
C LYS A 51 7.29 -14.97 3.43
N TRP A 52 8.03 -14.01 2.89
CA TRP A 52 7.65 -12.60 2.93
C TRP A 52 6.33 -12.34 2.18
N VAL A 53 6.13 -12.92 0.99
CA VAL A 53 4.85 -12.86 0.27
C VAL A 53 3.71 -13.41 1.11
N LYS A 54 3.93 -14.55 1.81
CA LYS A 54 2.94 -15.09 2.74
C LYS A 54 2.64 -14.12 3.86
N HIS A 55 3.67 -13.53 4.50
CA HIS A 55 3.53 -12.52 5.54
C HIS A 55 2.66 -11.34 5.06
N MET A 56 2.88 -10.82 3.85
CA MET A 56 2.07 -9.74 3.30
C MET A 56 0.60 -10.15 3.10
N ARG A 57 0.35 -11.34 2.56
CA ARG A 57 -1.01 -11.89 2.40
C ARG A 57 -1.73 -12.09 3.73
N ASP A 58 -1.05 -12.65 4.72
CA ASP A 58 -1.59 -12.86 6.08
C ASP A 58 -1.97 -11.52 6.76
N ASN A 59 -1.33 -10.42 6.33
CA ASN A 59 -1.62 -9.06 6.78
C ASN A 59 -2.63 -8.29 5.90
N GLY A 60 -3.31 -8.97 4.97
CA GLY A 60 -4.42 -8.44 4.20
C GLY A 60 -4.06 -7.75 2.89
N PHE A 61 -2.81 -7.87 2.42
CA PHE A 61 -2.44 -7.37 1.10
C PHE A 61 -2.88 -8.33 -0.02
N ASN A 62 -3.43 -7.80 -1.10
CA ASN A 62 -3.57 -8.55 -2.34
C ASN A 62 -2.22 -8.58 -3.04
N VAL A 63 -1.61 -9.78 -3.18
CA VAL A 63 -0.23 -9.91 -3.66
C VAL A 63 -0.18 -10.62 -5.01
N VAL A 64 0.25 -9.88 -6.04
CA VAL A 64 0.53 -10.38 -7.38
C VAL A 64 2.03 -10.66 -7.51
N VAL A 65 2.42 -11.88 -7.87
CA VAL A 65 3.82 -12.31 -7.92
C VAL A 65 4.25 -12.57 -9.35
N HIS A 66 5.35 -11.91 -9.77
CA HIS A 66 6.07 -12.18 -11.00
C HIS A 66 7.39 -12.89 -10.69
N GLU A 67 7.54 -14.10 -11.13
CA GLU A 67 8.76 -14.88 -10.95
C GLU A 67 9.72 -14.67 -12.11
N GLN A 68 10.94 -14.26 -11.80
CA GLN A 68 12.03 -14.07 -12.75
C GLN A 68 13.39 -14.31 -12.08
N TYR A 69 14.29 -15.01 -12.74
CA TYR A 69 15.61 -15.35 -12.16
C TYR A 69 16.47 -14.10 -11.91
N ASN A 70 16.37 -13.08 -12.74
CA ASN A 70 17.08 -11.82 -12.56
C ASN A 70 16.12 -10.67 -12.33
N VAL A 71 16.05 -10.19 -11.10
CA VAL A 71 15.20 -9.05 -10.70
C VAL A 71 15.91 -7.70 -10.81
N THR A 72 17.21 -7.67 -11.18
CA THR A 72 18.00 -6.44 -11.29
C THR A 72 17.40 -5.42 -12.26
N PRO A 73 16.93 -5.79 -13.48
CA PRO A 73 16.30 -4.83 -14.38
C PRO A 73 15.11 -4.11 -13.77
N LYS A 74 14.30 -4.82 -12.97
CA LYS A 74 13.13 -4.25 -12.30
C LYS A 74 13.52 -3.30 -11.17
N LYS A 75 14.62 -3.59 -10.45
CA LYS A 75 15.19 -2.69 -9.43
C LYS A 75 15.76 -1.41 -10.06
N ASP A 76 16.39 -1.53 -11.23
CA ASP A 76 16.88 -0.39 -11.99
C ASP A 76 15.72 0.49 -12.47
N GLU A 77 14.67 -0.11 -13.04
CA GLU A 77 13.45 0.56 -13.48
C GLU A 77 12.78 1.33 -12.32
N TYR A 78 12.74 0.74 -11.14
CA TYR A 78 12.14 1.33 -9.94
C TYR A 78 13.06 2.30 -9.19
N GLY A 79 14.27 2.53 -9.69
CA GLY A 79 15.22 3.46 -9.09
C GLY A 79 15.74 3.04 -7.71
N VAL A 80 15.75 1.74 -7.41
CA VAL A 80 16.26 1.23 -6.12
C VAL A 80 17.76 1.47 -6.01
N PRO A 81 18.24 2.27 -5.04
CA PRO A 81 19.67 2.51 -4.85
C PRO A 81 20.44 1.20 -4.65
N ARG A 82 21.56 1.01 -5.34
CA ARG A 82 22.31 -0.26 -5.33
C ARG A 82 22.65 -0.75 -3.92
N ARG A 83 23.02 0.18 -3.01
CA ARG A 83 23.35 -0.14 -1.61
C ARG A 83 22.17 -0.64 -0.76
N LEU A 84 20.93 -0.42 -1.22
CA LEU A 84 19.71 -0.83 -0.51
C LEU A 84 19.09 -2.11 -1.08
N ARG A 85 19.64 -2.65 -2.18
CA ARG A 85 19.07 -3.81 -2.85
C ARG A 85 19.13 -5.07 -1.99
N SER A 86 18.05 -5.82 -2.03
CA SER A 86 17.85 -7.07 -1.32
C SER A 86 17.42 -8.18 -2.31
N CYS A 87 16.75 -9.24 -1.86
CA CYS A 87 16.44 -10.43 -2.67
C CYS A 87 15.24 -10.26 -3.61
N HIS A 88 14.32 -9.35 -3.33
CA HIS A 88 13.14 -9.06 -4.17
C HIS A 88 12.82 -7.57 -4.16
N THR A 89 11.98 -7.14 -5.08
CA THR A 89 11.43 -5.79 -5.14
C THR A 89 9.94 -5.84 -5.38
N ALA A 90 9.19 -4.90 -4.83
CA ALA A 90 7.76 -4.80 -5.01
C ALA A 90 7.33 -3.34 -5.23
N LYS A 91 6.07 -3.15 -5.67
CA LYS A 91 5.45 -1.85 -5.84
C LYS A 91 4.01 -1.87 -5.34
N ILE A 92 3.61 -0.83 -4.62
CA ILE A 92 2.25 -0.61 -4.13
C ILE A 92 2.03 0.88 -3.88
N GLY A 93 0.86 1.43 -4.24
CA GLY A 93 0.51 2.83 -3.96
C GLY A 93 1.48 3.86 -4.55
N GLY A 94 2.15 3.51 -5.64
CA GLY A 94 3.21 4.34 -6.21
C GLY A 94 4.59 4.16 -5.55
N TYR A 95 4.67 3.51 -4.39
CA TYR A 95 5.90 3.28 -3.63
C TYR A 95 6.60 1.98 -4.01
N VAL A 96 7.92 2.00 -3.90
CA VAL A 96 8.76 0.80 -4.02
C VAL A 96 9.00 0.21 -2.63
N VAL A 97 8.88 -1.11 -2.53
CA VAL A 97 9.17 -1.88 -1.32
C VAL A 97 10.28 -2.88 -1.65
N GLU A 98 11.46 -2.65 -1.11
CA GLU A 98 12.66 -3.45 -1.40
C GLU A 98 12.99 -4.37 -0.23
N GLY A 99 13.06 -5.68 -0.48
CA GLY A 99 13.39 -6.68 0.53
C GLY A 99 12.30 -6.86 1.59
N HIS A 100 12.70 -7.24 2.80
CA HIS A 100 11.85 -7.79 3.84
C HIS A 100 11.18 -6.73 4.74
N VAL A 101 10.62 -5.66 4.13
CA VAL A 101 9.90 -4.60 4.86
C VAL A 101 8.66 -5.21 5.54
N PRO A 102 8.44 -4.95 6.86
CA PRO A 102 7.28 -5.46 7.57
C PRO A 102 5.95 -4.89 7.06
N ALA A 103 4.89 -5.68 7.13
CA ALA A 103 3.57 -5.32 6.62
C ALA A 103 2.95 -4.12 7.36
N ASP A 104 3.18 -3.97 8.66
CA ASP A 104 2.74 -2.81 9.45
C ASP A 104 3.38 -1.51 8.94
N VAL A 105 4.67 -1.55 8.61
CA VAL A 105 5.39 -0.39 8.05
C VAL A 105 4.88 -0.03 6.65
N VAL A 106 4.56 -1.04 5.83
CA VAL A 106 3.96 -0.77 4.50
C VAL A 106 2.54 -0.19 4.65
N LYS A 107 1.74 -0.63 5.61
CA LYS A 107 0.43 -0.03 5.90
C LYS A 107 0.57 1.43 6.31
N GLN A 108 1.47 1.73 7.25
CA GLN A 108 1.76 3.10 7.68
C GLN A 108 2.20 3.99 6.50
N LEU A 109 3.09 3.49 5.63
CA LEU A 109 3.52 4.18 4.40
C LEU A 109 2.33 4.58 3.51
N LEU A 110 1.37 3.67 3.32
CA LEU A 110 0.19 3.91 2.48
C LEU A 110 -0.81 4.89 3.12
N GLU A 111 -0.87 4.94 4.44
CA GLU A 111 -1.72 5.87 5.20
C GLU A 111 -1.12 7.28 5.23
N GLU A 112 0.16 7.39 5.57
CA GLU A 112 0.85 8.68 5.74
C GLU A 112 1.22 9.36 4.41
N LYS A 113 1.44 8.57 3.35
CA LYS A 113 1.79 9.03 1.99
C LYS A 113 2.94 10.05 1.97
N PRO A 114 4.08 9.76 2.62
CA PRO A 114 5.20 10.68 2.65
C PRO A 114 5.81 10.89 1.25
N ALA A 115 6.51 12.02 1.03
CA ALA A 115 7.16 12.35 -0.24
C ALA A 115 8.49 11.59 -0.41
N ILE A 116 8.43 10.24 -0.48
CA ILE A 116 9.57 9.35 -0.72
C ILE A 116 9.30 8.45 -1.94
N ALA A 117 10.33 7.82 -2.49
CA ALA A 117 10.17 6.85 -3.58
C ALA A 117 9.87 5.44 -3.06
N GLY A 118 10.34 5.10 -1.85
CA GLY A 118 10.10 3.78 -1.30
C GLY A 118 10.83 3.50 0.00
N LEU A 119 10.66 2.26 0.47
CA LEU A 119 11.28 1.70 1.67
C LEU A 119 12.13 0.48 1.32
N ALA A 120 13.17 0.25 2.10
CA ALA A 120 14.07 -0.88 1.93
C ALA A 120 14.48 -1.50 3.27
N VAL A 121 14.62 -2.83 3.31
CA VAL A 121 15.35 -3.57 4.33
C VAL A 121 16.53 -4.27 3.63
N PRO A 122 17.73 -3.65 3.65
CA PRO A 122 18.90 -4.23 3.01
C PRO A 122 19.43 -5.45 3.79
N GLY A 123 20.09 -6.37 3.11
CA GLY A 123 20.90 -7.42 3.75
C GLY A 123 20.13 -8.57 4.41
N MET A 124 18.81 -8.66 4.31
CA MET A 124 17.98 -9.77 4.85
C MET A 124 18.29 -10.09 6.33
N PRO A 125 18.15 -9.15 7.27
CA PRO A 125 18.48 -9.37 8.67
C PRO A 125 17.61 -10.47 9.29
N MET A 126 18.20 -11.27 10.18
CA MET A 126 17.46 -12.30 10.93
C MET A 126 16.37 -11.65 11.77
N GLY A 127 15.18 -12.24 11.75
CA GLY A 127 14.01 -11.69 12.44
C GLY A 127 13.15 -10.74 11.59
N SER A 128 13.64 -10.29 10.42
CA SER A 128 12.75 -9.62 9.46
C SER A 128 11.74 -10.61 8.86
N PRO A 129 10.56 -10.18 8.38
CA PRO A 129 9.52 -11.07 7.87
C PRO A 129 10.03 -11.98 6.75
N GLY A 130 9.92 -13.30 6.91
CA GLY A 130 10.47 -14.29 5.99
C GLY A 130 11.90 -14.75 6.32
N MET A 131 12.54 -14.10 7.31
CA MET A 131 13.85 -14.43 7.86
C MET A 131 13.76 -14.79 9.35
N GLU A 132 12.65 -15.35 9.77
CA GLU A 132 12.45 -15.84 11.14
C GLU A 132 13.43 -16.98 11.42
N GLY A 133 14.02 -16.98 12.63
CA GLY A 133 14.99 -17.96 13.05
C GLY A 133 15.21 -17.97 14.57
N PHE A 134 16.31 -18.56 15.00
CA PHE A 134 16.66 -18.74 16.42
C PHE A 134 17.06 -17.45 17.14
N ARG A 135 17.29 -16.35 16.38
CA ARG A 135 17.61 -15.02 16.93
C ARG A 135 16.89 -13.95 16.14
N LYS A 136 16.81 -12.75 16.72
CA LYS A 136 16.42 -11.52 16.03
C LYS A 136 17.59 -10.55 16.09
N ASP A 137 18.01 -10.04 14.94
CA ASP A 137 18.98 -8.93 14.86
C ASP A 137 18.18 -7.62 14.76
N PRO A 138 18.61 -6.54 15.43
CA PRO A 138 18.01 -5.23 15.19
C PRO A 138 18.29 -4.80 13.75
N TYR A 139 17.32 -4.16 13.12
CA TYR A 139 17.46 -3.65 11.76
C TYR A 139 16.63 -2.40 11.52
N ASP A 140 17.07 -1.60 10.55
CA ASP A 140 16.38 -0.41 10.14
C ASP A 140 15.63 -0.63 8.82
N VAL A 141 14.42 -0.06 8.74
CA VAL A 141 13.72 0.17 7.50
C VAL A 141 14.16 1.53 6.98
N ILE A 142 14.80 1.55 5.83
CA ILE A 142 15.38 2.74 5.23
C ILE A 142 14.41 3.32 4.18
N SER A 143 14.08 4.60 4.32
CA SER A 143 13.41 5.35 3.26
C SER A 143 14.40 5.84 2.21
N PHE A 144 13.97 5.95 0.95
CA PHE A 144 14.77 6.55 -0.11
C PHE A 144 13.90 7.40 -1.03
N THR A 145 14.51 8.44 -1.61
CA THR A 145 13.88 9.33 -2.59
C THR A 145 14.33 8.99 -4.01
N SER A 146 13.66 9.54 -5.03
CA SER A 146 14.08 9.42 -6.44
C SER A 146 15.46 10.04 -6.71
N THR A 147 15.92 10.95 -5.87
CA THR A 147 17.26 11.56 -5.95
C THR A 147 18.33 10.76 -5.20
N GLY A 148 17.96 9.61 -4.59
CA GLY A 148 18.88 8.73 -3.86
C GLY A 148 19.20 9.16 -2.42
N LYS A 149 18.54 10.20 -1.87
CA LYS A 149 18.63 10.53 -0.43
C LYS A 149 17.99 9.39 0.38
N THR A 150 18.59 9.07 1.51
CA THR A 150 18.10 8.00 2.41
C THR A 150 18.00 8.49 3.84
N GLY A 151 17.08 7.86 4.61
CA GLY A 151 16.92 8.10 6.04
C GLY A 151 16.34 6.86 6.73
N ILE A 152 16.51 6.75 8.04
CA ILE A 152 15.83 5.73 8.83
C ILE A 152 14.35 6.10 8.90
N HIS A 153 13.48 5.16 8.50
CA HIS A 153 12.03 5.32 8.56
C HIS A 153 11.45 4.65 9.80
N ALA A 154 11.96 3.45 10.14
CA ALA A 154 11.60 2.72 11.35
C ALA A 154 12.76 1.81 11.78
N SER A 155 12.86 1.51 13.08
CA SER A 155 13.78 0.50 13.63
C SER A 155 12.99 -0.67 14.22
N ARG A 156 13.52 -1.88 14.13
CA ARG A 156 12.89 -3.13 14.56
C ARG A 156 13.86 -3.99 15.39
#